data_8a800f0de2f0bbf78a8bd57abdd42f4b
#
_entry.id   8a800f0de2f0bbf78a8bd57abdd42f4b
#
_cell.length_a   1.000
_cell.length_b   1.000
_cell.length_c   1.000
_cell.angle_alpha   90.00
_cell.angle_beta   90.00
_cell.angle_gamma   90.00
#
_symmetry.space_group_name_H-M   'P 1'
#
loop_
_entity.id
_entity.type
_entity.pdbx_description
1 polymer ?
#
loop_
_entity_poly.entity_id
_entity_poly.type
_entity_poly.pdbx_seq_one_letter_code
_entity_poly.pdbx_strand_id
1 'polypeptide(L)' 'MNIILFLLVLDYGWVKVGDTYEDLEDCQVTQDAFIEEHPDIIEGFCCDLTETSCVNLEIRSNDNKI' A
#
# COMPACT_ATOMS: atom_id res chain seq x y z
N MET A 1 -2.39 -11.25 11.32
CA MET A 1 -3.18 -10.66 10.23
C MET A 1 -2.27 -10.29 9.08
N ASN A 2 -2.78 -10.45 7.86
CA ASN A 2 -2.01 -10.09 6.67
C ASN A 2 -2.49 -8.76 6.13
N ILE A 3 -1.89 -7.70 6.63
CA ILE A 3 -2.23 -6.36 6.19
C ILE A 3 -1.13 -5.88 5.24
N ILE A 4 -1.55 -5.33 4.11
CA ILE A 4 -0.64 -4.83 3.09
C ILE A 4 -0.79 -3.33 2.99
N LEU A 5 0.34 -2.64 2.82
CA LEU A 5 0.36 -1.20 2.57
C LEU A 5 0.47 -0.94 1.09
N PHE A 6 -0.48 -0.18 0.56
CA PHE A 6 -0.44 0.31 -0.81
C PHE A 6 -0.28 1.82 -0.81
N LEU A 7 0.57 2.30 -1.70
CA LEU A 7 0.78 3.73 -1.88
C LEU A 7 0.52 4.10 -3.33
N LEU A 8 -0.24 5.17 -3.53
CA LEU A 8 -0.46 5.72 -4.86
C LEU A 8 0.63 6.75 -5.14
N VAL A 9 1.53 6.41 -6.04
CA VAL A 9 2.68 7.25 -6.37
C VAL A 9 2.45 7.95 -7.68
N LEU A 10 2.76 9.25 -7.72
CA LEU A 10 2.61 10.06 -8.93
C LEU A 10 3.41 9.45 -10.07
N ASP A 11 2.76 9.28 -11.22
CA ASP A 11 3.35 8.71 -12.45
C ASP A 11 3.61 7.20 -12.39
N TYR A 12 3.41 6.56 -11.25
CA TYR A 12 3.65 5.12 -11.12
C TYR A 12 2.39 4.31 -10.82
N GLY A 13 1.40 4.95 -10.20
CA GLY A 13 0.19 4.25 -9.80
C GLY A 13 0.34 3.59 -8.44
N TRP A 14 -0.46 2.56 -8.20
CA TRP A 14 -0.47 1.87 -6.91
C TRP A 14 0.71 0.92 -6.81
N VAL A 15 1.46 1.04 -5.74
CA VAL A 15 2.59 0.14 -5.45
C VAL A 15 2.41 -0.49 -4.08
N LYS A 16 2.84 -1.73 -3.97
CA LYS A 16 2.83 -2.47 -2.72
C LYS A 16 4.15 -2.22 -1.99
N VAL A 17 4.09 -1.85 -0.72
CA VAL A 17 5.28 -1.52 0.06
C VAL A 17 5.58 -2.61 1.06
N GLY A 18 6.76 -3.23 0.94
CA GLY A 18 7.21 -4.25 1.86
C GLY A 18 6.40 -5.53 1.78
N ASP A 19 6.45 -6.30 2.86
CA ASP A 19 5.69 -7.55 2.94
C ASP A 19 4.35 -7.30 3.62
N THR A 20 4.04 -8.05 4.67
CA THR A 20 2.82 -7.87 5.41
C THR A 20 3.10 -7.21 6.75
N TYR A 21 2.09 -6.54 7.29
CA TYR A 21 2.16 -5.92 8.61
C TYR A 21 1.29 -6.73 9.57
N GLU A 22 1.70 -6.76 10.81
CA GLU A 22 0.98 -7.56 11.82
C GLU A 22 -0.35 -6.94 12.21
N ASP A 23 -0.41 -5.62 12.29
CA ASP A 23 -1.65 -4.94 12.64
C ASP A 23 -1.80 -3.65 11.85
N LEU A 24 -3.00 -3.11 11.92
CA LEU A 24 -3.36 -1.92 11.17
C LEU A 24 -2.58 -0.69 11.64
N GLU A 25 -2.30 -0.62 12.91
CA GLU A 25 -1.58 0.51 13.47
C GLU A 25 -0.16 0.61 12.90
N ASP A 26 0.56 -0.51 12.84
CA ASP A 26 1.89 -0.53 12.26
C ASP A 26 1.88 -0.09 10.80
N CYS A 27 0.88 -0.56 10.06
CA CYS A 27 0.73 -0.20 8.67
C CYS A 27 0.47 1.30 8.52
N GLN A 28 -0.40 1.86 9.34
CA GLN A 28 -0.72 3.28 9.28
C GLN A 28 0.44 4.17 9.66
N VAL A 29 1.20 3.79 10.66
CA VAL A 29 2.41 4.54 11.05
C VAL A 29 3.41 4.57 9.91
N THR A 30 3.61 3.43 9.27
CA THR A 30 4.52 3.34 8.12
C THR A 30 3.99 4.17 6.95
N GLN A 31 2.69 4.11 6.69
CA GLN A 31 2.06 4.90 5.64
C GLN A 31 2.31 6.39 5.86
N ASP A 32 2.07 6.87 7.06
CA ASP A 32 2.25 8.29 7.39
C ASP A 32 3.71 8.72 7.19
N ALA A 33 4.65 7.88 7.61
CA ALA A 33 6.07 8.17 7.46
C ALA A 33 6.45 8.29 5.97
N PHE A 34 5.97 7.38 5.14
CA PHE A 34 6.25 7.43 3.70
C PHE A 34 5.65 8.68 3.05
N ILE A 35 4.42 8.99 3.37
CA ILE A 35 3.76 10.17 2.80
C ILE A 35 4.49 11.45 3.19
N GLU A 36 4.95 11.51 4.43
CA GLU A 36 5.67 12.69 4.92
C GLU A 36 7.03 12.85 4.25
N GLU A 37 7.73 11.76 3.99
CA GLU A 37 9.07 11.79 3.42
C GLU A 37 9.09 11.89 1.90
N HIS A 38 8.02 11.45 1.24
CA HIS A 38 7.97 11.39 -0.22
C HIS A 38 6.79 12.18 -0.77
N PRO A 39 7.01 13.41 -1.22
CA PRO A 39 5.92 14.25 -1.75
C PRO A 39 5.27 13.67 -3.01
N ASP A 40 5.90 12.71 -3.67
CA ASP A 40 5.33 12.06 -4.85
C ASP A 40 4.18 11.11 -4.50
N ILE A 41 4.04 10.76 -3.23
CA ILE A 41 2.97 9.88 -2.79
C ILE A 41 1.70 10.71 -2.61
N ILE A 42 0.68 10.39 -3.41
CA ILE A 42 -0.59 11.11 -3.39
C ILE A 42 -1.47 10.62 -2.27
N GLU A 43 -1.47 9.30 -2.05
CA GLU A 43 -2.39 8.69 -1.13
C GLU A 43 -1.87 7.30 -0.75
N GLY A 44 -2.37 6.76 0.34
CA GLY A 44 -2.01 5.42 0.74
C GLY A 44 -3.14 4.79 1.53
N PHE A 45 -3.15 3.46 1.61
CA PHE A 45 -4.06 2.79 2.51
C PHE A 45 -3.56 1.41 2.90
N CYS A 46 -4.02 0.98 4.05
CA CYS A 46 -3.71 -0.33 4.59
C CYS A 46 -4.89 -1.25 4.34
N CYS A 47 -4.61 -2.46 3.89
CA CYS A 47 -5.63 -3.35 3.40
C CYS A 47 -5.42 -4.77 3.90
N ASP A 48 -6.48 -5.39 4.40
CA ASP A 48 -6.42 -6.77 4.84
C ASP A 48 -6.66 -7.69 3.64
N LEU A 49 -5.77 -8.66 3.45
CA LEU A 49 -5.85 -9.59 2.32
C LEU A 49 -7.11 -10.46 2.30
N THR A 50 -7.86 -10.48 3.39
CA THR A 50 -9.13 -11.21 3.39
C THR A 50 -10.21 -10.51 2.59
N GLU A 51 -10.02 -9.24 2.26
CA GLU A 51 -11.01 -8.48 1.49
C GLU A 51 -10.75 -8.61 0.00
N THR A 52 -11.81 -8.88 -0.75
CA THR A 52 -11.71 -9.07 -2.20
C THR A 52 -11.16 -7.85 -2.93
N SER A 53 -11.58 -6.66 -2.52
CA SER A 53 -11.12 -5.44 -3.16
C SER A 53 -9.61 -5.23 -2.99
N CYS A 54 -9.07 -5.68 -1.86
CA CYS A 54 -7.64 -5.59 -1.60
C CYS A 54 -6.86 -6.55 -2.49
N VAL A 55 -7.37 -7.75 -2.68
CA VAL A 55 -6.75 -8.74 -3.56
C VAL A 55 -6.71 -8.20 -5.00
N ASN A 56 -7.79 -7.58 -5.45
CA ASN A 56 -7.84 -7.00 -6.79
C ASN A 56 -6.82 -5.88 -6.95
N LEU A 57 -6.62 -5.06 -5.92
CA LEU A 57 -5.65 -3.99 -5.98
C LEU A 57 -4.22 -4.53 -6.00
N GLU A 58 -3.96 -5.62 -5.29
CA GLU A 58 -2.66 -6.28 -5.32
C GLU A 58 -2.34 -6.79 -6.72
N ILE A 59 -3.31 -7.38 -7.40
CA ILE A 59 -3.15 -7.85 -8.77
C ILE A 59 -2.82 -6.68 -9.69
N ARG A 60 -3.52 -5.57 -9.53
CA ARG A 60 -3.25 -4.37 -10.32
C ARG A 60 -1.85 -3.82 -10.10
N SER A 61 -1.39 -3.82 -8.87
CA SER A 61 -0.04 -3.37 -8.55
C SER A 61 1.02 -4.22 -9.24
N ASN A 62 0.78 -5.52 -9.32
CA ASN A 62 1.69 -6.42 -10.00
C ASN A 62 1.69 -6.17 -11.51
N ASP A 63 0.54 -5.85 -12.09
CA ASP A 63 0.43 -5.55 -13.51
C ASP A 63 1.12 -4.26 -13.88
N ASN A 64 1.22 -3.34 -12.95
CA ASN A 64 1.88 -2.05 -13.16
C ASN A 64 3.35 -2.08 -12.81
N LYS A 65 3.93 -3.24 -12.73
CA LYS A 65 5.33 -3.38 -12.43
C LYS A 65 6.19 -2.73 -13.49
N ILE A 66 7.04 -1.90 -13.04
CA ILE A 66 7.97 -1.19 -13.93
C ILE A 66 9.28 -1.92 -13.98
#